data_aefe70f2fed0901c71cd3f450decf73d
#
_entry.id   aefe70f2fed0901c71cd3f450decf73d
#
_cell.length_a   1.000
_cell.length_b   1.000
_cell.length_c   1.000
_cell.angle_alpha   90.00
_cell.angle_beta   90.00
_cell.angle_gamma   90.00
#
_symmetry.space_group_name_H-M   'P 1'
#
loop_
_entity.id
_entity.type
_entity.pdbx_description
1 polymer ?
#
loop_
_entity_poly.entity_id
_entity_poly.type
_entity_poly.pdbx_seq_one_letter_code
_entity_poly.pdbx_strand_id
1 'polypeptide(L)'
;KGDYIDGIFLGLAKKMGWEDKLIVNPINEFEPSLLCSTAYSFDHSIKAKDLAKELIDTCHLNGIKLIGNSNADIKKAAVLFHVFGDANEAIKNTDKSDVDCLLSMELIDFTYAEYLRDSGMLGRNRVALGMGHFNLEEPGMEYMLEYLDEAIGEHIPAWFKQSGDNYEYMTKDCCHDH
;
A
#
# COMPACT_ATOMS: atom_id res chain seq x y z
N LYS A 1 -12.44 22.67 9.36
CA LYS A 1 -11.37 21.75 8.97
C LYS A 1 -12.09 20.52 8.47
N GLY A 2 -12.13 20.31 7.17
CA GLY A 2 -12.74 19.14 6.56
C GLY A 2 -11.83 17.92 6.75
N ASP A 3 -12.44 16.75 6.71
CA ASP A 3 -11.72 15.50 6.62
C ASP A 3 -10.96 15.49 5.28
N TYR A 4 -9.67 15.24 5.35
CA TYR A 4 -8.83 15.18 4.16
C TYR A 4 -8.53 13.72 3.83
N ILE A 5 -8.89 13.32 2.62
CA ILE A 5 -8.53 12.03 2.05
C ILE A 5 -7.59 12.31 0.88
N ASP A 6 -6.47 11.64 0.84
CA ASP A 6 -5.56 11.70 -0.29
C ASP A 6 -6.22 11.06 -1.52
N GLY A 7 -6.39 11.84 -2.59
CA GLY A 7 -7.05 11.39 -3.82
C GLY A 7 -6.36 10.22 -4.49
N ILE A 8 -5.04 10.12 -4.37
CA ILE A 8 -4.25 8.99 -4.90
C ILE A 8 -4.69 7.68 -4.23
N PHE A 9 -4.77 7.67 -2.91
CA PHE A 9 -5.11 6.45 -2.16
C PHE A 9 -6.62 6.21 -2.03
N LEU A 10 -7.44 7.24 -2.26
CA LEU A 10 -8.86 7.05 -2.51
C LEU A 10 -9.07 6.29 -3.84
N GLY A 11 -8.26 6.57 -4.86
CA GLY A 11 -8.24 5.80 -6.09
C GLY A 11 -7.91 4.33 -5.88
N LEU A 12 -6.92 4.03 -5.03
CA LEU A 12 -6.64 2.64 -4.62
C LEU A 12 -7.85 2.02 -3.91
N ALA A 13 -8.47 2.74 -2.97
CA ALA A 13 -9.67 2.25 -2.28
C ALA A 13 -10.79 1.90 -3.27
N LYS A 14 -11.05 2.76 -4.24
CA LYS A 14 -12.04 2.52 -5.31
C LYS A 14 -11.68 1.31 -6.17
N LYS A 15 -10.43 1.22 -6.60
CA LYS A 15 -9.94 0.10 -7.42
C LYS A 15 -10.13 -1.24 -6.72
N MET A 16 -9.91 -1.27 -5.41
CA MET A 16 -10.01 -2.46 -4.56
C MET A 16 -11.43 -2.70 -4.00
N GLY A 17 -12.38 -1.78 -4.18
CA GLY A 17 -13.69 -1.83 -3.52
C GLY A 17 -13.61 -1.68 -2.00
N TRP A 18 -12.68 -0.84 -1.52
CA TRP A 18 -12.40 -0.59 -0.10
C TRP A 18 -12.86 0.78 0.40
N GLU A 19 -13.75 1.48 -0.32
CA GLU A 19 -14.21 2.82 0.07
C GLU A 19 -14.86 2.82 1.46
N ASP A 20 -15.62 1.78 1.79
CA ASP A 20 -16.26 1.58 3.10
C ASP A 20 -15.27 1.15 4.20
N LYS A 21 -14.04 0.79 3.84
CA LYS A 21 -12.97 0.37 4.74
C LYS A 21 -11.99 1.49 5.04
N LEU A 22 -12.12 2.62 4.34
CA LEU A 22 -11.22 3.74 4.47
C LEU A 22 -11.36 4.40 5.84
N ILE A 23 -10.24 4.58 6.54
CA ILE A 23 -10.18 5.33 7.78
C ILE A 23 -9.89 6.79 7.45
N VAL A 24 -10.87 7.66 7.73
CA VAL A 24 -10.72 9.10 7.55
C VAL A 24 -9.98 9.68 8.77
N ASN A 25 -8.97 10.49 8.51
CA ASN A 25 -8.10 11.11 9.53
C ASN A 25 -7.31 10.13 10.42
N PRO A 26 -6.58 9.17 9.89
CA PRO A 26 -5.66 8.37 10.69
C PRO A 26 -4.51 9.18 11.31
N ILE A 27 -4.35 10.45 10.91
CA ILE A 27 -3.33 11.39 11.41
C ILE A 27 -3.32 11.51 12.95
N ASN A 28 -4.45 11.29 13.61
CA ASN A 28 -4.50 11.30 15.07
C ASN A 28 -3.86 10.06 15.71
N GLU A 29 -3.69 8.99 14.94
CA GLU A 29 -3.08 7.73 15.37
C GLU A 29 -1.62 7.61 14.95
N PHE A 30 -1.21 8.38 13.93
CA PHE A 30 0.13 8.37 13.37
C PHE A 30 0.71 9.77 13.37
N GLU A 31 1.91 9.94 13.87
CA GLU A 31 2.63 11.19 13.68
C GLU A 31 2.82 11.46 12.17
N PRO A 32 2.51 12.71 11.70
CA PRO A 32 2.32 12.98 10.26
C PRO A 32 3.56 12.82 9.39
N SER A 33 4.72 12.59 9.98
CA SER A 33 6.00 12.70 9.25
C SER A 33 6.38 11.47 8.45
N LEU A 34 5.72 10.29 8.66
CA LEU A 34 6.27 9.03 8.14
C LEU A 34 5.26 7.97 7.72
N LEU A 35 4.02 8.07 8.14
CA LEU A 35 2.95 7.19 7.67
C LEU A 35 1.94 8.04 6.92
N CYS A 36 1.49 7.56 5.79
CA CYS A 36 0.49 8.23 5.00
C CYS A 36 -0.79 8.50 5.81
N SER A 37 -1.48 9.56 5.48
CA SER A 37 -2.81 9.88 6.03
C SER A 37 -3.90 8.86 5.68
N THR A 38 -3.56 7.73 5.08
CA THR A 38 -4.52 6.76 4.56
C THR A 38 -4.30 5.38 5.14
N ALA A 39 -5.36 4.84 5.72
CA ALA A 39 -5.41 3.47 6.22
C ALA A 39 -6.77 2.83 5.90
N TYR A 40 -6.80 1.51 5.94
CA TYR A 40 -7.97 0.70 5.65
C TYR A 40 -8.21 -0.27 6.80
N SER A 41 -9.45 -0.41 7.27
CA SER A 41 -9.86 -1.35 8.30
C SER A 41 -10.82 -2.39 7.72
N PHE A 42 -10.46 -3.65 7.81
CA PHE A 42 -11.26 -4.76 7.29
C PHE A 42 -12.18 -5.33 8.38
N ASP A 43 -13.43 -5.65 8.05
CA ASP A 43 -14.40 -6.22 8.98
C ASP A 43 -13.95 -7.57 9.54
N HIS A 44 -13.31 -8.36 8.66
CA HIS A 44 -12.72 -9.64 9.00
C HIS A 44 -11.24 -9.65 8.64
N SER A 45 -10.45 -10.41 9.40
CA SER A 45 -9.03 -10.56 9.05
C SER A 45 -8.86 -11.30 7.72
N ILE A 46 -7.92 -10.81 6.92
CA ILE A 46 -7.47 -11.44 5.69
C ILE A 46 -6.01 -11.88 5.87
N LYS A 47 -5.61 -13.01 5.31
CA LYS A 47 -4.20 -13.42 5.37
C LYS A 47 -3.33 -12.52 4.49
N ALA A 48 -2.14 -12.20 4.95
CA ALA A 48 -1.22 -11.33 4.22
C ALA A 48 -0.96 -11.79 2.78
N LYS A 49 -0.80 -13.10 2.56
CA LYS A 49 -0.62 -13.68 1.23
C LYS A 49 -1.87 -13.53 0.34
N ASP A 50 -3.08 -13.60 0.94
CA ASP A 50 -4.34 -13.49 0.20
C ASP A 50 -4.59 -12.01 -0.16
N LEU A 51 -4.28 -11.09 0.76
CA LEU A 51 -4.29 -9.66 0.48
C LEU A 51 -3.28 -9.29 -0.63
N ALA A 52 -2.06 -9.85 -0.58
CA ALA A 52 -1.08 -9.65 -1.63
C ALA A 52 -1.58 -10.15 -3.00
N LYS A 53 -2.22 -11.33 -3.02
CA LYS A 53 -2.81 -11.87 -4.24
C LYS A 53 -3.94 -10.99 -4.78
N GLU A 54 -4.83 -10.50 -3.91
CA GLU A 54 -5.92 -9.60 -4.29
C GLU A 54 -5.37 -8.32 -4.93
N LEU A 55 -4.32 -7.73 -4.33
CA LEU A 55 -3.64 -6.56 -4.89
C LEU A 55 -3.00 -6.84 -6.25
N ILE A 56 -2.33 -7.98 -6.41
CA ILE A 56 -1.73 -8.40 -7.69
C ILE A 56 -2.81 -8.52 -8.77
N ASP A 57 -3.88 -9.25 -8.48
CA ASP A 57 -4.94 -9.53 -9.43
C ASP A 57 -5.70 -8.24 -9.82
N THR A 58 -6.04 -7.38 -8.85
CA THR A 58 -6.86 -6.19 -9.08
C THR A 58 -6.07 -5.04 -9.69
N CYS A 59 -4.82 -4.85 -9.28
CA CYS A 59 -3.95 -3.80 -9.82
C CYS A 59 -3.14 -4.27 -11.04
N HIS A 60 -3.30 -5.51 -11.47
CA HIS A 60 -2.59 -6.12 -12.60
C HIS A 60 -1.07 -6.03 -12.47
N LEU A 61 -0.56 -6.36 -11.28
CA LEU A 61 0.86 -6.39 -11.00
C LEU A 61 1.49 -7.71 -11.44
N ASN A 62 2.77 -7.68 -11.80
CA ASN A 62 3.55 -8.88 -12.09
C ASN A 62 3.99 -9.61 -10.81
N GLY A 63 3.95 -8.94 -9.67
CA GLY A 63 4.31 -9.49 -8.38
C GLY A 63 4.30 -8.44 -7.27
N ILE A 64 4.54 -8.90 -6.05
CA ILE A 64 4.63 -8.05 -4.85
C ILE A 64 5.76 -8.57 -3.94
N LYS A 65 6.51 -7.67 -3.32
CA LYS A 65 7.46 -8.04 -2.28
C LYS A 65 6.72 -8.15 -0.95
N LEU A 66 6.75 -9.33 -0.31
CA LEU A 66 6.20 -9.51 1.02
C LEU A 66 7.34 -9.68 2.03
N ILE A 67 7.31 -8.89 3.09
CA ILE A 67 8.22 -8.99 4.23
C ILE A 67 7.40 -9.27 5.49
N GLY A 68 7.87 -10.22 6.28
CA GLY A 68 7.18 -10.70 7.48
C GLY A 68 6.49 -12.05 7.26
N ASN A 69 5.46 -12.33 8.04
CA ASN A 69 4.76 -13.62 8.00
C ASN A 69 3.61 -13.60 6.97
N SER A 70 3.75 -14.36 5.89
CA SER A 70 2.71 -14.46 4.83
C SER A 70 1.36 -15.00 5.32
N ASN A 71 1.32 -15.68 6.45
CA ASN A 71 0.09 -16.18 7.07
C ASN A 71 -0.42 -15.27 8.21
N ALA A 72 0.16 -14.09 8.42
CA ALA A 72 -0.34 -13.12 9.39
C ALA A 72 -1.78 -12.72 9.07
N ASP A 73 -2.57 -12.49 10.11
CA ASP A 73 -3.92 -11.97 10.01
C ASP A 73 -3.88 -10.45 9.94
N ILE A 74 -4.41 -9.88 8.88
CA ILE A 74 -4.44 -8.45 8.61
C ILE A 74 -5.87 -7.94 8.84
N LYS A 75 -6.03 -7.03 9.78
CA LYS A 75 -7.26 -6.27 10.00
C LYS A 75 -7.12 -4.81 9.60
N LYS A 76 -5.91 -4.26 9.73
CA LYS A 76 -5.65 -2.86 9.43
C LYS A 76 -4.43 -2.74 8.53
N ALA A 77 -4.62 -2.14 7.37
CA ALA A 77 -3.55 -1.80 6.45
C ALA A 77 -3.38 -0.29 6.38
N ALA A 78 -2.15 0.19 6.24
CA ALA A 78 -1.87 1.60 6.03
C ALA A 78 -0.85 1.78 4.90
N VAL A 79 -0.98 2.89 4.17
CA VAL A 79 -0.01 3.25 3.16
C VAL A 79 1.21 3.84 3.84
N LEU A 80 2.38 3.29 3.57
CA LEU A 80 3.65 3.80 4.02
C LEU A 80 4.23 4.73 2.95
N PHE A 81 4.41 6.00 3.30
CA PHE A 81 5.13 6.94 2.46
C PHE A 81 6.62 6.59 2.36
N HIS A 82 7.31 7.33 1.52
CA HIS A 82 8.74 7.25 1.34
C HIS A 82 9.51 7.23 2.65
N VAL A 83 10.27 6.20 2.90
CA VAL A 83 11.20 6.12 4.02
C VAL A 83 12.55 6.68 3.55
N PHE A 84 12.56 7.94 3.13
CA PHE A 84 13.80 8.61 2.67
C PHE A 84 14.64 9.22 3.79
N GLY A 85 14.12 9.23 5.02
CA GLY A 85 14.74 9.92 6.13
C GLY A 85 15.17 8.97 7.24
N ASP A 86 14.70 9.24 8.44
CA ASP A 86 15.05 8.45 9.61
C ASP A 86 14.22 7.18 9.73
N ALA A 87 14.81 6.05 9.35
CA ALA A 87 14.19 4.73 9.51
C ALA A 87 13.82 4.43 10.99
N ASN A 88 14.55 5.00 11.95
CA ASN A 88 14.23 4.81 13.37
C ASN A 88 12.89 5.44 13.74
N GLU A 89 12.55 6.58 13.13
CA GLU A 89 11.28 7.23 13.39
C GLU A 89 10.12 6.44 12.76
N ALA A 90 10.30 5.94 11.53
CA ALA A 90 9.33 5.05 10.89
C ALA A 90 9.10 3.78 11.73
N ILE A 91 10.15 3.18 12.28
CA ILE A 91 10.07 2.01 13.16
C ILE A 91 9.30 2.35 14.44
N LYS A 92 9.63 3.46 15.10
CA LYS A 92 8.95 3.88 16.34
C LYS A 92 7.47 4.15 16.13
N ASN A 93 7.11 4.77 15.01
CA ASN A 93 5.72 5.07 14.69
C ASN A 93 4.95 3.80 14.35
N THR A 94 5.56 2.90 13.60
CA THR A 94 5.00 1.57 13.34
C THR A 94 4.78 0.79 14.63
N ASP A 95 5.73 0.83 15.55
CA ASP A 95 5.61 0.13 16.84
C ASP A 95 4.49 0.66 17.74
N LYS A 96 4.22 1.95 17.68
CA LYS A 96 3.13 2.60 18.42
C LYS A 96 1.76 2.41 17.76
N SER A 97 1.72 2.06 16.48
CA SER A 97 0.47 1.88 15.73
C SER A 97 -0.15 0.51 15.95
N ASP A 98 -1.42 0.38 15.64
CA ASP A 98 -2.17 -0.87 15.59
C ASP A 98 -2.26 -1.45 14.16
N VAL A 99 -1.42 -0.96 13.24
CA VAL A 99 -1.39 -1.41 11.85
C VAL A 99 -0.73 -2.78 11.76
N ASP A 100 -1.39 -3.69 11.07
CA ASP A 100 -0.91 -5.05 10.82
C ASP A 100 -0.11 -5.14 9.51
N CYS A 101 -0.50 -4.35 8.51
CA CYS A 101 0.08 -4.38 7.17
C CYS A 101 0.44 -2.99 6.67
N LEU A 102 1.63 -2.85 6.11
CA LEU A 102 2.09 -1.64 5.44
C LEU A 102 2.09 -1.87 3.93
N LEU A 103 1.28 -1.08 3.22
CA LEU A 103 1.33 -0.99 1.77
C LEU A 103 2.43 0.02 1.41
N SER A 104 3.51 -0.44 0.82
CA SER A 104 4.71 0.38 0.65
C SER A 104 5.02 0.65 -0.81
N MET A 105 5.39 1.89 -1.07
CA MET A 105 5.96 2.32 -2.35
C MET A 105 7.36 1.76 -2.51
N GLU A 106 8.25 2.09 -1.56
CA GLU A 106 9.60 1.58 -1.47
C GLU A 106 9.88 1.01 -0.08
N LEU A 107 10.70 -0.02 -0.04
CA LEU A 107 11.22 -0.60 1.19
C LEU A 107 12.75 -0.49 1.19
N ILE A 108 13.30 0.15 2.21
CA ILE A 108 14.75 0.23 2.39
C ILE A 108 15.22 -1.10 2.99
N ASP A 109 15.92 -1.89 2.20
CA ASP A 109 16.26 -3.28 2.50
C ASP A 109 17.10 -3.43 3.78
N PHE A 110 18.09 -2.54 3.98
CA PHE A 110 19.07 -2.64 5.06
C PHE A 110 18.64 -1.98 6.39
N THR A 111 17.39 -1.47 6.49
CA THR A 111 16.87 -0.84 7.72
C THR A 111 15.45 -1.31 8.02
N TYR A 112 14.46 -0.67 7.43
CA TYR A 112 13.06 -0.89 7.74
C TYR A 112 12.59 -2.31 7.36
N ALA A 113 13.05 -2.85 6.24
CA ALA A 113 12.74 -4.21 5.82
C ALA A 113 13.32 -5.25 6.78
N GLU A 114 14.57 -5.05 7.24
CA GLU A 114 15.20 -5.90 8.25
C GLU A 114 14.42 -5.88 9.58
N TYR A 115 14.02 -4.69 10.02
CA TYR A 115 13.19 -4.54 11.23
C TYR A 115 11.88 -5.34 11.11
N LEU A 116 11.17 -5.26 9.98
CA LEU A 116 9.92 -5.99 9.77
C LEU A 116 10.16 -7.50 9.75
N ARG A 117 11.22 -7.95 9.10
CA ARG A 117 11.60 -9.38 9.08
C ARG A 117 11.87 -9.88 10.49
N ASP A 118 12.70 -9.18 11.24
CA ASP A 118 13.08 -9.57 12.61
C ASP A 118 11.88 -9.52 13.56
N SER A 119 11.01 -8.52 13.40
CA SER A 119 9.74 -8.41 14.11
C SER A 119 8.84 -9.65 13.86
N GLY A 120 8.77 -10.09 12.61
CA GLY A 120 8.05 -11.32 12.24
C GLY A 120 8.66 -12.56 12.86
N MET A 121 9.98 -12.67 12.92
CA MET A 121 10.69 -13.77 13.60
C MET A 121 10.44 -13.80 15.11
N LEU A 122 10.20 -12.64 15.72
CA LEU A 122 9.85 -12.51 17.14
C LEU A 122 8.35 -12.72 17.42
N GLY A 123 7.59 -13.16 16.42
CA GLY A 123 6.16 -13.48 16.56
C GLY A 123 5.21 -12.29 16.46
N ARG A 124 5.69 -11.12 16.06
CA ARG A 124 4.82 -9.99 15.74
C ARG A 124 4.22 -10.19 14.36
N ASN A 125 2.91 -9.99 14.23
CA ASN A 125 2.17 -10.24 12.98
C ASN A 125 2.23 -9.07 11.98
N ARG A 126 3.21 -8.21 12.06
CA ARG A 126 3.36 -7.10 11.12
C ARG A 126 4.01 -7.56 9.82
N VAL A 127 3.43 -7.09 8.71
CA VAL A 127 3.96 -7.36 7.38
C VAL A 127 4.06 -6.07 6.58
N ALA A 128 4.89 -6.07 5.56
CA ALA A 128 4.84 -5.06 4.50
C ALA A 128 4.65 -5.73 3.15
N LEU A 129 3.84 -5.09 2.32
CA LEU A 129 3.60 -5.42 0.92
C LEU A 129 4.18 -4.29 0.07
N GLY A 130 5.34 -4.54 -0.52
CA GLY A 130 6.01 -3.61 -1.43
C GLY A 130 5.43 -3.72 -2.82
N MET A 131 4.55 -2.80 -3.16
CA MET A 131 3.89 -2.75 -4.47
C MET A 131 4.74 -2.05 -5.54
N GLY A 132 5.62 -1.16 -5.12
CA GLY A 132 6.31 -0.20 -5.98
C GLY A 132 5.56 1.13 -6.05
N HIS A 133 6.32 2.22 -6.19
CA HIS A 133 5.80 3.59 -6.15
C HIS A 133 4.70 3.80 -7.19
N PHE A 134 5.06 3.58 -8.43
CA PHE A 134 4.16 3.72 -9.57
C PHE A 134 2.88 2.88 -9.42
N ASN A 135 3.02 1.62 -9.07
CA ASN A 135 1.90 0.68 -8.96
C ASN A 135 0.90 1.07 -7.86
N LEU A 136 1.40 1.67 -6.77
CA LEU A 136 0.57 2.09 -5.66
C LEU A 136 -0.21 3.38 -5.97
N GLU A 137 0.35 4.25 -6.81
CA GLU A 137 -0.25 5.54 -7.19
C GLU A 137 -1.11 5.47 -8.46
N GLU A 138 -0.86 4.54 -9.37
CA GLU A 138 -1.57 4.44 -10.64
C GLU A 138 -3.11 4.38 -10.52
N PRO A 139 -3.70 3.68 -9.52
CA PRO A 139 -5.14 3.71 -9.30
C PRO A 139 -5.70 5.11 -9.00
N GLY A 140 -4.91 5.97 -8.37
CA GLY A 140 -5.27 7.38 -8.16
C GLY A 140 -5.32 8.18 -9.45
N MET A 141 -4.42 7.88 -10.37
CA MET A 141 -4.43 8.52 -11.70
C MET A 141 -5.64 8.06 -12.52
N GLU A 142 -6.06 6.81 -12.41
CA GLU A 142 -7.30 6.33 -13.02
C GLU A 142 -8.52 7.03 -12.42
N TYR A 143 -8.56 7.17 -11.10
CA TYR A 143 -9.63 7.85 -10.38
C TYR A 143 -9.75 9.34 -10.75
N MET A 144 -8.66 10.00 -11.12
CA MET A 144 -8.68 11.41 -11.53
C MET A 144 -9.70 11.69 -12.64
N LEU A 145 -9.95 10.71 -13.53
CA LEU A 145 -10.94 10.87 -14.60
C LEU A 145 -12.36 11.14 -14.09
N GLU A 146 -12.71 10.68 -12.89
CA GLU A 146 -14.05 10.87 -12.34
C GLU A 146 -14.37 12.34 -12.01
N TYR A 147 -13.35 13.16 -11.74
CA TYR A 147 -13.51 14.57 -11.35
C TYR A 147 -12.78 15.55 -12.28
N LEU A 148 -12.15 15.05 -13.34
CA LEU A 148 -11.34 15.88 -14.24
C LEU A 148 -12.14 17.02 -14.85
N ASP A 149 -13.32 16.74 -15.40
CA ASP A 149 -14.19 17.74 -16.04
C ASP A 149 -14.62 18.84 -15.05
N GLU A 150 -14.95 18.46 -13.82
CA GLU A 150 -15.28 19.41 -12.75
C GLU A 150 -14.08 20.28 -12.39
N ALA A 151 -12.90 19.67 -12.25
CA ALA A 151 -11.67 20.39 -11.89
C ALA A 151 -11.22 21.38 -12.94
N ILE A 152 -11.43 21.07 -14.23
CA ILE A 152 -11.04 21.93 -15.35
C ILE A 152 -12.15 22.95 -15.66
N GLY A 153 -13.42 22.64 -15.35
CA GLY A 153 -14.58 23.45 -15.66
C GLY A 153 -15.10 23.30 -17.10
N GLU A 154 -14.61 22.33 -17.82
CA GLU A 154 -15.05 21.98 -19.18
C GLU A 154 -14.90 20.49 -19.45
N HIS A 155 -15.66 19.97 -20.40
CA HIS A 155 -15.53 18.57 -20.81
C HIS A 155 -14.40 18.39 -21.82
N ILE A 156 -13.38 17.63 -21.42
CA ILE A 156 -12.28 17.22 -22.29
C ILE A 156 -12.32 15.70 -22.42
N PRO A 157 -12.42 15.12 -23.63
CA PRO A 157 -12.33 13.67 -23.80
C PRO A 157 -11.02 13.14 -23.24
N ALA A 158 -11.10 12.33 -22.19
CA ALA A 158 -9.95 11.74 -21.52
C ALA A 158 -10.20 10.27 -21.26
N TRP A 159 -9.14 9.48 -21.27
CA TRP A 159 -9.19 8.06 -20.92
C TRP A 159 -7.92 7.66 -20.17
N PHE A 160 -8.07 6.73 -19.26
CA PHE A 160 -6.93 6.11 -18.59
C PHE A 160 -6.36 4.98 -19.44
N LYS A 161 -5.04 4.92 -19.49
CA LYS A 161 -4.32 3.78 -20.06
C LYS A 161 -3.28 3.33 -19.07
N GLN A 162 -3.48 2.13 -18.53
CA GLN A 162 -2.51 1.53 -17.63
C GLN A 162 -1.16 1.33 -18.34
N SER A 163 -0.08 1.73 -17.69
CA SER A 163 1.27 1.56 -18.23
C SER A 163 1.79 0.14 -18.04
N GLY A 164 1.27 -0.57 -17.06
CA GLY A 164 1.73 -1.89 -16.63
C GLY A 164 2.81 -1.82 -15.55
N ASP A 165 3.07 -2.94 -14.91
CA ASP A 165 4.11 -3.04 -13.89
C ASP A 165 5.50 -2.85 -14.51
N ASN A 166 6.32 -2.01 -13.89
CA ASN A 166 7.69 -1.73 -14.34
C ASN A 166 8.65 -2.90 -14.09
N TYR A 167 8.24 -3.86 -13.25
CA TYR A 167 9.10 -4.97 -12.84
C TYR A 167 8.65 -6.30 -13.46
N GLU A 168 9.63 -7.07 -13.87
CA GLU A 168 9.51 -8.48 -14.15
C GLU A 168 10.18 -9.26 -13.02
N TYR A 169 9.45 -10.19 -12.40
CA TYR A 169 9.94 -10.91 -11.24
C TYR A 169 10.57 -12.24 -11.66
N MET A 170 11.90 -12.32 -11.62
CA MET A 170 12.62 -13.56 -11.85
C MET A 170 12.69 -14.39 -10.57
N THR A 171 12.07 -15.55 -10.54
CA THR A 171 12.15 -16.51 -9.45
C THR A 171 12.99 -17.72 -9.88
N LYS A 172 13.46 -18.51 -8.92
CA LYS A 172 14.21 -19.75 -9.23
C LYS A 172 13.40 -20.74 -10.08
N ASP A 173 12.07 -20.69 -10.00
CA ASP A 173 11.20 -21.57 -10.76
C ASP A 173 11.10 -21.14 -12.24
N CYS A 174 11.29 -19.87 -12.54
CA CYS A 174 11.36 -19.35 -13.92
C CYS A 174 12.66 -19.75 -14.65
N CYS A 175 13.67 -20.25 -13.92
CA CYS A 175 14.98 -20.60 -14.50
C CYS A 175 15.06 -22.07 -14.96
N HIS A 176 13.99 -22.85 -14.83
CA HIS A 176 13.97 -24.28 -15.12
C HIS A 176 13.30 -24.66 -16.47
N ASP A 177 12.79 -23.70 -17.22
CA ASP A 177 12.24 -23.91 -18.57
C ASP A 177 13.36 -23.72 -19.63
N HIS A 178 14.26 -24.70 -19.68
CA HIS A 178 15.21 -24.90 -20.80
C HIS A 178 15.32 -26.37 -21.18
#